data_87f1aa72427bbb9d577e703e60f0d7bb
#
_entry.id   87f1aa72427bbb9d577e703e60f0d7bb
#
_cell.length_a   1.000
_cell.length_b   1.000
_cell.length_c   1.000
_cell.angle_alpha   90.00
_cell.angle_beta   90.00
_cell.angle_gamma   90.00
#
_symmetry.space_group_name_H-M   'P 1'
#
loop_
_entity.id
_entity.type
_entity.pdbx_description
1 polymer ?
#
loop_
_entity_poly.entity_id
_entity_poly.type
_entity_poly.pdbx_seq_one_letter_code
_entity_poly.pdbx_strand_id
1 'polypeptide(L)'
;YDRAPTPAPSLGNRLKRLALAAPQGEPDSAVAKSMLGKTFTFPTNALNVESLQLTPTHLIVRVAGSDLKLSRGATKWGTGNVALGAWEGGGVLGGSALKRVASRGAWPSADTLVVNACSYETPYIHTLTCQFAGDGVALTVKTNVGFGPTGPTTLTGKAD
;
A
#
# COMPACT_ATOMS: atom_id res chain seq x y z
N TYR A 1 22.44 -41.14 20.97
CA TYR A 1 21.52 -40.38 20.09
C TYR A 1 22.29 -39.25 19.44
N ASP A 2 23.08 -39.62 18.41
CA ASP A 2 23.78 -38.64 17.57
C ASP A 2 22.93 -38.31 16.37
N ARG A 3 22.14 -37.24 16.46
CA ARG A 3 21.54 -36.61 15.29
C ARG A 3 22.50 -35.50 14.85
N ALA A 4 23.27 -35.80 13.81
CA ALA A 4 24.13 -34.79 13.21
C ALA A 4 23.31 -33.52 12.92
N PRO A 5 23.78 -32.31 13.32
CA PRO A 5 23.04 -31.09 13.07
C PRO A 5 22.90 -30.88 11.56
N THR A 6 21.67 -30.71 11.09
CA THR A 6 21.39 -30.35 9.70
C THR A 6 22.15 -29.05 9.38
N PRO A 7 23.02 -29.04 8.37
CA PRO A 7 23.77 -27.83 8.06
C PRO A 7 22.85 -26.66 7.82
N ALA A 8 23.00 -25.58 8.59
CA ALA A 8 22.22 -24.36 8.36
C ALA A 8 22.53 -23.82 6.95
N PRO A 9 21.52 -23.38 6.20
CA PRO A 9 21.77 -22.80 4.88
C PRO A 9 22.75 -21.64 5.01
N SER A 10 23.71 -21.54 4.08
CA SER A 10 24.72 -20.48 4.10
C SER A 10 24.07 -19.10 4.11
N LEU A 11 24.67 -18.12 4.77
CA LEU A 11 24.19 -16.74 4.82
C LEU A 11 23.88 -16.21 3.42
N GLY A 12 24.72 -16.50 2.43
CA GLY A 12 24.49 -16.11 1.03
C GLY A 12 23.19 -16.66 0.44
N ASN A 13 22.84 -17.93 0.76
CA ASN A 13 21.57 -18.51 0.31
C ASN A 13 20.37 -17.93 1.05
N ARG A 14 20.53 -17.53 2.31
CA ARG A 14 19.47 -16.82 3.07
C ARG A 14 19.25 -15.42 2.51
N LEU A 15 20.32 -14.67 2.23
CA LEU A 15 20.26 -13.32 1.66
C LEU A 15 19.58 -13.32 0.26
N LYS A 16 19.88 -14.30 -0.59
CA LYS A 16 19.25 -14.43 -1.90
C LYS A 16 17.74 -14.69 -1.85
N ARG A 17 17.23 -15.19 -0.72
CA ARG A 17 15.81 -15.47 -0.50
C ARG A 17 15.08 -14.34 0.23
N LEU A 18 15.80 -13.31 0.67
CA LEU A 18 15.16 -12.14 1.28
C LEU A 18 14.39 -11.38 0.19
N ALA A 19 13.09 -11.35 0.36
CA ALA A 19 12.17 -10.58 -0.49
C ALA A 19 11.14 -9.91 0.41
N LEU A 20 10.70 -8.73 0.00
CA LEU A 20 9.56 -8.09 0.63
C LEU A 20 8.33 -8.97 0.40
N ALA A 21 7.58 -9.21 1.48
CA ALA A 21 6.33 -9.93 1.39
C ALA A 21 5.37 -9.16 0.46
N ALA A 22 4.93 -9.82 -0.60
CA ALA A 22 3.94 -9.26 -1.51
C ALA A 22 2.53 -9.57 -0.99
N PRO A 23 1.54 -8.71 -1.28
CA PRO A 23 0.14 -9.04 -1.05
C PRO A 23 -0.21 -10.35 -1.75
N GLN A 24 -1.00 -11.19 -1.09
CA GLN A 24 -1.46 -12.47 -1.63
C GLN A 24 -2.87 -12.31 -2.19
N GLY A 25 -3.14 -12.87 -3.35
CA GLY A 25 -4.44 -12.84 -4.00
C GLY A 25 -4.33 -12.86 -5.51
N GLU A 26 -5.47 -12.70 -6.16
CA GLU A 26 -5.57 -12.67 -7.61
C GLU A 26 -5.00 -11.36 -8.18
N PRO A 27 -4.53 -11.36 -9.44
CA PRO A 27 -3.99 -10.16 -10.09
C PRO A 27 -5.06 -9.13 -10.42
N ASP A 28 -6.31 -9.56 -10.59
CA ASP A 28 -7.44 -8.69 -10.95
C ASP A 28 -8.75 -9.22 -10.36
N SER A 29 -9.81 -8.41 -10.45
CA SER A 29 -11.14 -8.72 -9.95
C SER A 29 -12.22 -8.19 -10.90
N ALA A 30 -13.36 -8.88 -10.94
CA ALA A 30 -14.53 -8.40 -11.67
C ALA A 30 -15.05 -7.06 -11.11
N VAL A 31 -14.99 -6.88 -9.79
CA VAL A 31 -15.33 -5.63 -9.10
C VAL A 31 -14.39 -4.50 -9.51
N ALA A 32 -13.09 -4.79 -9.68
CA ALA A 32 -12.13 -3.80 -10.17
C ALA A 32 -12.58 -3.14 -11.47
N LYS A 33 -13.08 -3.92 -12.42
CA LYS A 33 -13.53 -3.41 -13.74
C LYS A 33 -14.67 -2.41 -13.61
N SER A 34 -15.59 -2.64 -12.68
CA SER A 34 -16.72 -1.74 -12.43
C SER A 34 -16.33 -0.46 -11.67
N MET A 35 -15.18 -0.48 -11.00
CA MET A 35 -14.67 0.66 -10.23
C MET A 35 -13.65 1.51 -11.00
N LEU A 36 -13.17 1.02 -12.17
CA LEU A 36 -12.22 1.77 -12.98
C LEU A 36 -12.77 3.14 -13.37
N GLY A 37 -11.98 4.17 -13.17
CA GLY A 37 -12.32 5.55 -13.52
C GLY A 37 -13.25 6.27 -12.56
N LYS A 38 -13.85 5.57 -11.58
CA LYS A 38 -14.61 6.23 -10.52
C LYS A 38 -13.68 6.94 -9.56
N THR A 39 -14.09 8.11 -9.11
CA THR A 39 -13.43 8.86 -8.04
C THR A 39 -14.24 8.69 -6.77
N PHE A 40 -13.60 8.23 -5.71
CA PHE A 40 -14.20 8.14 -4.38
C PHE A 40 -13.67 9.30 -3.55
N THR A 41 -14.58 10.11 -3.00
CA THR A 41 -14.24 11.26 -2.15
C THR A 41 -14.40 10.91 -0.68
N PHE A 42 -13.56 11.49 0.15
CA PHE A 42 -13.54 11.25 1.60
C PHE A 42 -13.82 12.57 2.34
N PRO A 43 -14.61 12.54 3.42
CA PRO A 43 -14.72 13.69 4.32
C PRO A 43 -13.38 13.96 4.99
N THR A 44 -13.24 15.15 5.58
CA THR A 44 -12.05 15.52 6.37
C THR A 44 -11.69 14.44 7.36
N ASN A 45 -10.42 14.01 7.36
CA ASN A 45 -9.95 12.89 8.15
C ASN A 45 -8.50 13.08 8.61
N ALA A 46 -8.07 12.26 9.58
CA ALA A 46 -6.75 12.35 10.20
C ALA A 46 -5.59 12.03 9.24
N LEU A 47 -5.83 11.30 8.16
CA LEU A 47 -4.80 10.96 7.15
C LEU A 47 -4.72 11.97 6.00
N ASN A 48 -5.55 13.00 6.02
CA ASN A 48 -5.67 14.00 4.93
C ASN A 48 -5.92 13.37 3.55
N VAL A 49 -6.61 12.23 3.51
CA VAL A 49 -7.03 11.59 2.26
C VAL A 49 -8.23 12.34 1.72
N GLU A 50 -8.11 12.85 0.50
CA GLU A 50 -9.15 13.61 -0.19
C GLU A 50 -9.95 12.73 -1.13
N SER A 51 -9.26 11.95 -1.95
CA SER A 51 -9.91 11.05 -2.92
C SER A 51 -9.07 9.80 -3.22
N LEU A 52 -9.74 8.81 -3.81
CA LEU A 52 -9.15 7.59 -4.28
C LEU A 52 -9.70 7.27 -5.68
N GLN A 53 -8.83 6.84 -6.58
CA GLN A 53 -9.21 6.40 -7.91
C GLN A 53 -8.46 5.11 -8.26
N LEU A 54 -9.18 4.18 -8.87
CA LEU A 54 -8.61 2.95 -9.41
C LEU A 54 -8.43 3.07 -10.92
N THR A 55 -7.21 2.84 -11.40
CA THR A 55 -6.91 2.72 -12.83
C THR A 55 -6.49 1.28 -13.16
N PRO A 56 -6.34 0.90 -14.44
CA PRO A 56 -5.90 -0.45 -14.78
C PRO A 56 -4.56 -0.86 -14.15
N THR A 57 -3.66 0.09 -13.92
CA THR A 57 -2.29 -0.17 -13.47
C THR A 57 -1.95 0.42 -12.10
N HIS A 58 -2.72 1.39 -11.61
CA HIS A 58 -2.40 2.11 -10.39
C HIS A 58 -3.62 2.28 -9.48
N LEU A 59 -3.35 2.34 -8.19
CA LEU A 59 -4.19 2.97 -7.19
C LEU A 59 -3.68 4.39 -6.99
N ILE A 60 -4.53 5.39 -7.22
CA ILE A 60 -4.19 6.79 -7.03
C ILE A 60 -4.92 7.27 -5.78
N VAL A 61 -4.18 7.73 -4.80
CA VAL A 61 -4.74 8.29 -3.55
C VAL A 61 -4.27 9.73 -3.43
N ARG A 62 -5.22 10.68 -3.39
CA ARG A 62 -4.92 12.08 -3.19
C ARG A 62 -4.84 12.39 -1.70
N VAL A 63 -3.70 12.84 -1.26
CA VAL A 63 -3.40 13.12 0.16
C VAL A 63 -2.77 14.50 0.27
N ALA A 64 -3.39 15.37 1.06
CA ALA A 64 -2.89 16.74 1.30
C ALA A 64 -2.48 17.49 0.00
N GLY A 65 -3.33 17.40 -1.03
CA GLY A 65 -3.12 18.05 -2.32
C GLY A 65 -2.15 17.34 -3.28
N SER A 66 -1.58 16.20 -2.91
CA SER A 66 -0.64 15.42 -3.72
C SER A 66 -1.18 14.05 -4.09
N ASP A 67 -0.93 13.61 -5.32
CA ASP A 67 -1.35 12.29 -5.79
C ASP A 67 -0.27 11.24 -5.50
N LEU A 68 -0.65 10.22 -4.71
CA LEU A 68 0.14 9.02 -4.51
C LEU A 68 -0.24 8.00 -5.59
N LYS A 69 0.58 7.85 -6.61
CA LYS A 69 0.38 6.85 -7.67
C LYS A 69 1.11 5.57 -7.30
N LEU A 70 0.36 4.57 -6.84
CA LEU A 70 0.87 3.30 -6.40
C LEU A 70 0.57 2.22 -7.45
N SER A 71 1.59 1.55 -7.95
CA SER A 71 1.40 0.39 -8.83
C SER A 71 0.63 -0.70 -8.09
N ARG A 72 -0.40 -1.25 -8.72
CA ARG A 72 -1.19 -2.36 -8.20
C ARG A 72 -0.93 -3.69 -8.90
N GLY A 73 0.11 -3.76 -9.73
CA GLY A 73 0.48 -5.00 -10.43
C GLY A 73 0.82 -6.12 -9.46
N ALA A 74 0.30 -7.33 -9.72
CA ALA A 74 0.47 -8.49 -8.83
C ALA A 74 1.76 -9.27 -9.07
N THR A 75 2.39 -9.13 -10.23
CA THR A 75 3.54 -9.95 -10.63
C THR A 75 4.90 -9.35 -10.27
N LYS A 76 5.00 -8.03 -10.25
CA LYS A 76 6.24 -7.32 -9.96
C LYS A 76 6.00 -6.01 -9.22
N TRP A 77 7.01 -5.55 -8.50
CA TRP A 77 6.99 -4.25 -7.85
C TRP A 77 7.13 -3.14 -8.91
N GLY A 78 6.21 -2.20 -8.89
CA GLY A 78 6.32 -0.97 -9.66
C GLY A 78 7.00 0.11 -8.82
N THR A 79 7.86 0.92 -9.41
CA THR A 79 8.58 2.00 -8.74
C THR A 79 8.06 3.36 -9.15
N GLY A 80 8.11 4.32 -8.24
CA GLY A 80 7.70 5.70 -8.48
C GLY A 80 8.16 6.63 -7.37
N ASN A 81 7.95 7.92 -7.57
CA ASN A 81 8.21 8.94 -6.57
C ASN A 81 6.87 9.48 -6.07
N VAL A 82 6.65 9.44 -4.76
CA VAL A 82 5.40 9.87 -4.13
C VAL A 82 5.65 10.71 -2.89
N ALA A 83 4.72 11.60 -2.57
CA ALA A 83 4.78 12.47 -1.39
C ALA A 83 4.10 11.77 -0.19
N LEU A 84 4.83 10.91 0.52
CA LEU A 84 4.34 10.17 1.70
C LEU A 84 4.52 10.93 3.02
N GLY A 85 5.07 12.14 3.01
CA GLY A 85 5.39 12.89 4.22
C GLY A 85 4.22 13.09 5.19
N ALA A 86 3.00 13.16 4.68
CA ALA A 86 1.80 13.26 5.51
C ALA A 86 1.56 12.00 6.38
N TRP A 87 2.04 10.84 5.96
CA TRP A 87 1.86 9.56 6.66
C TRP A 87 3.11 9.13 7.45
N GLU A 88 4.28 9.64 7.08
CA GLU A 88 5.56 9.27 7.69
C GLU A 88 5.98 10.22 8.83
N GLY A 89 5.01 10.85 9.50
CA GLY A 89 5.21 11.76 10.62
C GLY A 89 5.60 13.16 10.13
N GLY A 90 4.60 13.96 9.81
CA GLY A 90 4.72 15.37 9.39
C GLY A 90 5.42 16.24 10.44
N GLY A 91 6.74 16.21 10.46
CA GLY A 91 7.62 17.02 11.26
C GLY A 91 8.84 17.42 10.45
N VAL A 92 9.85 17.98 11.09
CA VAL A 92 11.09 18.47 10.49
C VAL A 92 11.82 17.41 9.62
N LEU A 93 11.54 16.13 9.85
CA LEU A 93 12.11 14.99 9.11
C LEU A 93 11.17 14.41 8.02
N GLY A 94 9.88 14.73 8.06
CA GLY A 94 8.85 14.20 7.15
C GLY A 94 8.45 15.13 6.01
N GLY A 95 9.28 16.08 5.64
CA GLY A 95 8.97 17.14 4.67
C GLY A 95 8.26 16.68 3.39
N SER A 96 7.75 17.62 2.62
CA SER A 96 7.09 17.43 1.31
C SER A 96 7.96 16.77 0.23
N ALA A 97 9.14 16.27 0.58
CA ALA A 97 10.06 15.62 -0.35
C ALA A 97 9.45 14.34 -0.93
N LEU A 98 9.58 14.18 -2.24
CA LEU A 98 9.21 12.96 -2.92
C LEU A 98 10.07 11.80 -2.39
N LYS A 99 9.42 10.71 -2.01
CA LYS A 99 10.07 9.48 -1.59
C LYS A 99 10.06 8.47 -2.75
N ARG A 100 11.12 7.70 -2.86
CA ARG A 100 11.16 6.56 -3.78
C ARG A 100 10.36 5.41 -3.18
N VAL A 101 9.35 4.96 -3.89
CA VAL A 101 8.43 3.93 -3.44
C VAL A 101 8.38 2.79 -4.44
N ALA A 102 8.47 1.57 -3.95
CA ALA A 102 8.09 0.37 -4.66
C ALA A 102 6.72 -0.09 -4.16
N SER A 103 5.79 -0.33 -5.05
CA SER A 103 4.43 -0.77 -4.70
C SER A 103 3.99 -1.96 -5.52
N ARG A 104 3.14 -2.79 -4.91
CA ARG A 104 2.58 -4.00 -5.50
C ARG A 104 1.23 -4.29 -4.88
N GLY A 105 0.28 -4.78 -5.68
CA GLY A 105 -1.09 -5.05 -5.24
C GLY A 105 -1.54 -6.46 -5.57
N ALA A 106 -2.57 -6.92 -4.88
CA ALA A 106 -3.30 -8.15 -5.19
C ALA A 106 -4.73 -8.07 -4.64
N TRP A 107 -5.60 -8.91 -5.16
CA TRP A 107 -6.99 -9.05 -4.73
C TRP A 107 -7.16 -10.33 -3.91
N PRO A 108 -7.11 -10.26 -2.56
CA PRO A 108 -7.37 -11.43 -1.71
C PRO A 108 -8.83 -11.90 -1.77
N SER A 109 -9.74 -11.03 -2.16
CA SER A 109 -11.15 -11.35 -2.45
C SER A 109 -11.67 -10.53 -3.63
N ALA A 110 -12.88 -10.82 -4.10
CA ALA A 110 -13.45 -10.15 -5.26
C ALA A 110 -13.64 -8.63 -5.08
N ASP A 111 -13.86 -8.18 -3.86
CA ASP A 111 -14.17 -6.80 -3.48
C ASP A 111 -13.05 -6.07 -2.75
N THR A 112 -11.94 -6.74 -2.46
CA THR A 112 -10.85 -6.20 -1.63
C THR A 112 -9.55 -6.18 -2.39
N LEU A 113 -8.98 -4.98 -2.57
CA LEU A 113 -7.63 -4.76 -3.08
C LEU A 113 -6.68 -4.44 -1.92
N VAL A 114 -5.55 -5.11 -1.88
CA VAL A 114 -4.44 -4.78 -0.96
C VAL A 114 -3.25 -4.29 -1.76
N VAL A 115 -2.71 -3.13 -1.41
CA VAL A 115 -1.50 -2.56 -2.01
C VAL A 115 -0.47 -2.32 -0.92
N ASN A 116 0.71 -2.89 -1.07
CA ASN A 116 1.87 -2.57 -0.24
C ASN A 116 2.72 -1.51 -0.93
N ALA A 117 3.06 -0.47 -0.21
CA ALA A 117 3.93 0.62 -0.65
C ALA A 117 5.14 0.70 0.27
N CYS A 118 6.30 0.36 -0.24
CA CYS A 118 7.57 0.36 0.47
C CYS A 118 8.39 1.60 0.10
N SER A 119 8.64 2.47 1.06
CA SER A 119 9.61 3.56 0.93
C SER A 119 11.01 3.00 1.13
N TYR A 120 11.68 2.56 0.06
CA TYR A 120 12.91 1.78 0.19
C TYR A 120 14.17 2.58 0.61
N GLU A 121 14.04 3.86 0.79
CA GLU A 121 15.05 4.74 1.42
C GLU A 121 14.79 4.96 2.92
N THR A 122 13.71 4.41 3.46
CA THR A 122 13.27 4.51 4.84
C THR A 122 12.73 3.15 5.32
N PRO A 123 12.54 2.92 6.63
CA PRO A 123 11.98 1.67 7.12
C PRO A 123 10.45 1.54 6.94
N TYR A 124 9.80 2.49 6.28
CA TYR A 124 8.34 2.54 6.20
C TYR A 124 7.78 1.63 5.11
N ILE A 125 6.80 0.81 5.51
CA ILE A 125 5.94 0.04 4.61
C ILE A 125 4.50 0.39 4.97
N HIS A 126 3.77 0.94 4.00
CA HIS A 126 2.36 1.23 4.12
C HIS A 126 1.55 0.13 3.44
N THR A 127 0.59 -0.44 4.17
CA THR A 127 -0.39 -1.36 3.60
C THR A 127 -1.72 -0.63 3.47
N LEU A 128 -2.19 -0.51 2.23
CA LEU A 128 -3.49 0.06 1.90
C LEU A 128 -4.44 -1.08 1.56
N THR A 129 -5.55 -1.17 2.27
CA THR A 129 -6.62 -2.12 1.98
C THR A 129 -7.86 -1.36 1.55
N CYS A 130 -8.31 -1.58 0.33
CA CYS A 130 -9.50 -0.96 -0.24
C CYS A 130 -10.59 -2.02 -0.36
N GLN A 131 -11.64 -1.90 0.42
CA GLN A 131 -12.83 -2.75 0.31
C GLN A 131 -13.94 -1.97 -0.38
N PHE A 132 -14.37 -2.45 -1.54
CA PHE A 132 -15.39 -1.82 -2.36
C PHE A 132 -16.77 -2.44 -2.08
N ALA A 133 -17.78 -1.60 -1.89
CA ALA A 133 -19.16 -2.05 -1.67
C ALA A 133 -20.12 -1.03 -2.26
N GLY A 134 -20.88 -1.40 -3.29
CA GLY A 134 -21.80 -0.50 -3.98
C GLY A 134 -21.08 0.75 -4.51
N ASP A 135 -21.48 1.92 -4.06
CA ASP A 135 -20.88 3.22 -4.42
C ASP A 135 -19.82 3.69 -3.41
N GLY A 136 -19.41 2.81 -2.50
CA GLY A 136 -18.49 3.14 -1.42
C GLY A 136 -17.19 2.37 -1.46
N VAL A 137 -16.19 2.92 -0.78
CA VAL A 137 -14.92 2.25 -0.48
C VAL A 137 -14.54 2.49 0.98
N ALA A 138 -14.14 1.41 1.68
CA ALA A 138 -13.47 1.51 2.95
C ALA A 138 -11.96 1.39 2.69
N LEU A 139 -11.23 2.47 2.94
CA LEU A 139 -9.77 2.52 2.84
C LEU A 139 -9.16 2.35 4.22
N THR A 140 -8.42 1.29 4.43
CA THR A 140 -7.64 1.06 5.65
C THR A 140 -6.17 1.25 5.33
N VAL A 141 -5.51 2.14 6.08
CA VAL A 141 -4.07 2.39 5.98
C VAL A 141 -3.39 1.92 7.25
N LYS A 142 -2.37 1.10 7.10
CA LYS A 142 -1.52 0.61 8.19
C LYS A 142 -0.06 0.85 7.85
N THR A 143 0.70 1.37 8.79
CA THR A 143 2.16 1.55 8.68
C THR A 143 2.86 0.56 9.61
N ASN A 144 3.93 -0.07 9.14
CA ASN A 144 4.65 -1.10 9.90
C ASN A 144 5.39 -0.57 11.12
N VAL A 145 5.91 0.67 11.06
CA VAL A 145 6.66 1.34 12.13
C VAL A 145 6.30 2.82 12.18
N GLY A 146 6.51 3.49 13.33
CA GLY A 146 6.26 4.92 13.50
C GLY A 146 6.67 5.39 14.88
N PHE A 147 6.75 6.71 15.07
CA PHE A 147 7.00 7.34 16.38
C PHE A 147 5.72 7.51 17.21
N GLY A 148 4.59 7.05 16.70
CA GLY A 148 3.26 7.08 17.35
C GLY A 148 2.50 5.79 17.09
N PRO A 149 1.16 5.80 17.29
CA PRO A 149 0.33 4.63 17.03
C PRO A 149 0.48 4.16 15.57
N THR A 150 0.80 2.87 15.38
CA THR A 150 0.93 2.20 14.07
C THR A 150 -0.30 1.35 13.73
N GLY A 151 -1.35 1.44 14.52
CA GLY A 151 -2.61 0.74 14.29
C GLY A 151 -3.27 1.14 12.97
N PRO A 152 -4.11 0.28 12.39
CA PRO A 152 -4.81 0.58 11.15
C PRO A 152 -5.81 1.73 11.36
N THR A 153 -5.86 2.64 10.40
CA THR A 153 -6.88 3.69 10.32
C THR A 153 -7.78 3.41 9.12
N THR A 154 -9.09 3.34 9.36
CA THR A 154 -10.08 3.08 8.29
C THR A 154 -10.89 4.33 8.01
N LEU A 155 -10.99 4.69 6.74
CA LEU A 155 -11.75 5.80 6.19
C LEU A 155 -12.83 5.28 5.25
N THR A 156 -13.96 5.94 5.18
CA THR A 156 -15.03 5.60 4.23
C THR A 156 -15.19 6.72 3.21
N GLY A 157 -15.11 6.36 1.94
CA GLY A 157 -15.34 7.24 0.81
C GLY A 157 -16.54 6.81 -0.02
N LYS A 158 -17.09 7.74 -0.80
CA LYS A 158 -18.20 7.49 -1.75
C LYS A 158 -17.81 7.93 -3.14
N ALA A 159 -18.29 7.20 -4.14
CA ALA A 159 -18.17 7.59 -5.54
C ALA A 159 -19.00 8.85 -5.82
N ASP A 160 -18.41 9.76 -6.57
CA ASP A 160 -19.08 10.96 -7.09
C ASP A 160 -20.02 10.59 -8.23
#